data_264cc1ddafd4249d76452b8f2b3edb55
#
_entry.id   264cc1ddafd4249d76452b8f2b3edb55
#
_cell.length_a   1.000
_cell.length_b   1.000
_cell.length_c   1.000
_cell.angle_alpha   90.00
_cell.angle_beta   90.00
_cell.angle_gamma   90.00
#
_symmetry.space_group_name_H-M   'P 1'
#
loop_
_entity.id
_entity.type
_entity.pdbx_description
1 polymer ?
#
loop_
_entity_poly.entity_id
_entity_poly.type
_entity_poly.pdbx_seq_one_letter_code
_entity_poly.pdbx_strand_id
1 'polypeptide(L)'
;FAIGYVIAYPAIPLIHGATKGVLGWSSRGQLAKDLAKQNEERAKEVAGLASMPIEQLPQHPQLEQAAIAGGAAAFKVNCVQCHGAGAAGIPGSYPNLSDDDWLWGGDLKTIQTTITHGIRSPDDPDTRMSAMPAFGREGILTKQQISEVADHVLSFSGKAQDNAQGAKIFADNCAVCHGPDGKGNRTVGAPNLTDAIWLYGKTPGHITKAEVEDVITNARNSVMPAWGGRLDPLTIKMLAAYVHSLGGGEEFQQEAAPSADSTPAGK
;
A
#
# COMPACT_ATOMS: atom_id res chain seq x y z
N PHE A 1 -8.93 60.39 1.33
CA PHE A 1 -8.50 58.97 1.32
C PHE A 1 -9.27 58.16 0.27
N ALA A 2 -10.62 58.21 0.26
CA ALA A 2 -11.45 57.41 -0.67
C ALA A 2 -11.20 57.71 -2.15
N ILE A 3 -11.05 59.00 -2.53
CA ILE A 3 -10.77 59.42 -3.91
C ILE A 3 -9.39 58.87 -4.37
N GLY A 4 -8.36 58.94 -3.52
CA GLY A 4 -7.04 58.41 -3.82
C GLY A 4 -7.08 56.90 -4.01
N TYR A 5 -7.88 56.18 -3.21
CA TYR A 5 -8.05 54.75 -3.33
C TYR A 5 -8.71 54.34 -4.66
N VAL A 6 -9.80 55.01 -5.05
CA VAL A 6 -10.53 54.76 -6.29
C VAL A 6 -9.67 55.01 -7.54
N ILE A 7 -8.75 56.00 -7.46
CA ILE A 7 -7.78 56.27 -8.53
C ILE A 7 -6.67 55.19 -8.57
N ALA A 8 -6.17 54.79 -7.40
CA ALA A 8 -5.05 53.87 -7.28
C ALA A 8 -5.43 52.40 -7.61
N TYR A 9 -6.60 51.97 -7.16
CA TYR A 9 -7.03 50.57 -7.20
C TYR A 9 -8.33 50.39 -8.01
N PRO A 10 -8.60 49.17 -8.52
CA PRO A 10 -9.88 48.87 -9.17
C PRO A 10 -10.99 48.83 -8.12
N ALA A 11 -11.79 49.87 -8.06
CA ALA A 11 -12.78 50.09 -6.99
C ALA A 11 -14.23 50.20 -7.49
N ILE A 12 -14.47 50.54 -8.75
CA ILE A 12 -15.82 50.73 -9.30
C ILE A 12 -16.18 49.52 -10.17
N PRO A 13 -17.24 48.75 -9.81
CA PRO A 13 -17.71 47.65 -10.62
C PRO A 13 -18.33 48.17 -11.93
N LEU A 14 -18.00 47.49 -13.04
CA LEU A 14 -18.55 47.72 -14.37
C LEU A 14 -19.26 46.42 -14.83
N ILE A 15 -20.06 46.51 -15.90
CA ILE A 15 -20.79 45.34 -16.48
C ILE A 15 -19.86 44.20 -16.81
N HIS A 16 -18.63 44.44 -17.24
CA HIS A 16 -17.63 43.45 -17.60
C HIS A 16 -16.34 43.53 -16.78
N GLY A 17 -16.43 43.82 -15.47
CA GLY A 17 -15.27 43.89 -14.58
C GLY A 17 -15.31 45.06 -13.61
N ALA A 18 -14.15 45.70 -13.41
CA ALA A 18 -14.01 46.91 -12.57
C ALA A 18 -13.08 47.93 -13.23
N THR A 19 -13.10 49.17 -12.76
CA THR A 19 -12.15 50.20 -13.17
C THR A 19 -10.71 49.72 -12.96
N LYS A 20 -9.82 50.03 -13.91
CA LYS A 20 -8.39 49.77 -13.75
C LYS A 20 -7.79 50.93 -12.94
N GLY A 21 -7.29 50.65 -11.73
CA GLY A 21 -6.54 51.65 -10.98
C GLY A 21 -5.20 52.01 -11.63
N VAL A 22 -4.69 53.19 -11.36
CA VAL A 22 -3.40 53.69 -11.92
C VAL A 22 -2.23 52.79 -11.57
N LEU A 23 -2.28 52.09 -10.42
CA LEU A 23 -1.25 51.13 -9.99
C LEU A 23 -1.28 49.80 -10.82
N GLY A 24 -2.29 49.57 -11.65
CA GLY A 24 -2.41 48.32 -12.43
C GLY A 24 -2.54 47.05 -11.57
N TRP A 25 -2.72 47.22 -10.26
CA TRP A 25 -2.85 46.09 -9.33
C TRP A 25 -4.30 45.58 -9.30
N SER A 26 -4.45 44.28 -9.23
CA SER A 26 -5.72 43.64 -8.88
C SER A 26 -5.47 42.39 -8.09
N SER A 27 -6.38 42.05 -7.16
CA SER A 27 -6.28 40.79 -6.39
C SER A 27 -6.24 39.56 -7.27
N ARG A 28 -7.01 39.53 -8.35
CA ARG A 28 -6.98 38.47 -9.36
C ARG A 28 -5.66 38.41 -10.13
N GLY A 29 -5.11 39.56 -10.51
CA GLY A 29 -3.81 39.64 -11.18
C GLY A 29 -2.66 39.24 -10.29
N GLN A 30 -2.72 39.64 -8.99
CA GLN A 30 -1.73 39.19 -8.01
C GLN A 30 -1.82 37.70 -7.80
N LEU A 31 -3.01 37.15 -7.57
CA LEU A 31 -3.22 35.70 -7.43
C LEU A 31 -2.71 34.93 -8.66
N ALA A 32 -2.98 35.43 -9.86
CA ALA A 32 -2.48 34.78 -11.08
C ALA A 32 -0.94 34.74 -11.15
N LYS A 33 -0.26 35.83 -10.71
CA LYS A 33 1.21 35.86 -10.63
C LYS A 33 1.75 34.89 -9.58
N ASP A 34 1.12 34.86 -8.40
CA ASP A 34 1.54 34.00 -7.30
C ASP A 34 1.34 32.52 -7.67
N LEU A 35 0.21 32.18 -8.31
CA LEU A 35 -0.04 30.85 -8.84
C LEU A 35 0.97 30.46 -9.94
N ALA A 36 1.28 31.37 -10.86
CA ALA A 36 2.27 31.09 -11.89
C ALA A 36 3.65 30.79 -11.31
N LYS A 37 4.09 31.59 -10.31
CA LYS A 37 5.35 31.37 -9.59
C LYS A 37 5.36 30.03 -8.85
N GLN A 38 4.29 29.75 -8.09
CA GLN A 38 4.17 28.48 -7.38
C GLN A 38 4.16 27.27 -8.32
N ASN A 39 3.47 27.40 -9.46
CA ASN A 39 3.46 26.33 -10.47
C ASN A 39 4.83 26.12 -11.10
N GLU A 40 5.61 27.18 -11.32
CA GLU A 40 6.99 27.04 -11.83
C GLU A 40 7.91 26.35 -10.82
N GLU A 41 7.85 26.72 -9.53
CA GLU A 41 8.59 26.09 -8.45
C GLU A 41 8.20 24.61 -8.31
N ARG A 42 6.89 24.32 -8.29
CA ARG A 42 6.37 22.96 -8.24
C ARG A 42 6.76 22.11 -9.46
N ALA A 43 6.80 22.72 -10.65
CA ALA A 43 7.22 22.00 -11.86
C ALA A 43 8.69 21.53 -11.79
N LYS A 44 9.57 22.29 -11.14
CA LYS A 44 10.96 21.89 -10.90
C LYS A 44 11.06 20.72 -9.92
N GLU A 45 10.32 20.77 -8.82
CA GLU A 45 10.24 19.68 -7.84
C GLU A 45 9.66 18.41 -8.48
N VAL A 46 8.58 18.54 -9.23
CA VAL A 46 7.94 17.43 -9.96
C VAL A 46 8.90 16.80 -10.96
N ALA A 47 9.67 17.62 -11.71
CA ALA A 47 10.64 17.12 -12.67
C ALA A 47 11.77 16.34 -11.98
N GLY A 48 12.28 16.83 -10.85
CA GLY A 48 13.27 16.14 -10.04
C GLY A 48 12.76 14.81 -9.52
N LEU A 49 11.55 14.79 -8.98
CA LEU A 49 10.90 13.59 -8.48
C LEU A 49 10.60 12.56 -9.60
N ALA A 50 10.19 13.01 -10.79
CA ALA A 50 9.89 12.13 -11.91
C ALA A 50 11.11 11.34 -12.38
N SER A 51 12.26 12.00 -12.49
CA SER A 51 13.51 11.39 -12.99
C SER A 51 14.26 10.55 -11.95
N MET A 52 14.02 10.77 -10.65
CA MET A 52 14.73 10.10 -9.56
C MET A 52 14.26 8.64 -9.39
N PRO A 53 15.16 7.66 -9.23
CA PRO A 53 14.77 6.33 -8.73
C PRO A 53 14.14 6.44 -7.34
N ILE A 54 13.09 5.64 -7.08
CA ILE A 54 12.34 5.73 -5.82
C ILE A 54 13.21 5.37 -4.60
N GLU A 55 14.20 4.54 -4.81
CA GLU A 55 15.17 4.10 -3.79
C GLU A 55 16.05 5.26 -3.26
N GLN A 56 16.19 6.31 -4.04
CA GLN A 56 16.95 7.49 -3.63
C GLN A 56 16.10 8.53 -2.89
N LEU A 57 14.79 8.37 -2.90
CA LEU A 57 13.86 9.35 -2.34
C LEU A 57 14.13 9.71 -0.87
N PRO A 58 14.45 8.76 0.04
CA PRO A 58 14.75 9.09 1.43
C PRO A 58 16.00 9.97 1.62
N GLN A 59 16.89 10.04 0.62
CA GLN A 59 18.08 10.90 0.65
C GLN A 59 17.77 12.37 0.28
N HIS A 60 16.52 12.64 -0.16
CA HIS A 60 16.06 13.95 -0.62
C HIS A 60 14.79 14.41 0.13
N PRO A 61 14.90 14.84 1.41
CA PRO A 61 13.74 15.08 2.28
C PRO A 61 12.69 16.06 1.72
N GLN A 62 13.09 17.06 0.94
CA GLN A 62 12.16 18.01 0.32
C GLN A 62 11.31 17.34 -0.77
N LEU A 63 11.94 16.53 -1.63
CA LEU A 63 11.24 15.77 -2.67
C LEU A 63 10.35 14.67 -2.07
N GLU A 64 10.82 14.04 -1.01
CA GLU A 64 10.05 13.06 -0.26
C GLU A 64 8.77 13.68 0.33
N GLN A 65 8.87 14.84 0.99
CA GLN A 65 7.70 15.55 1.51
C GLN A 65 6.72 15.95 0.39
N ALA A 66 7.24 16.42 -0.75
CA ALA A 66 6.41 16.73 -1.91
C ALA A 66 5.72 15.48 -2.48
N ALA A 67 6.44 14.34 -2.53
CA ALA A 67 5.89 13.05 -2.95
C ALA A 67 4.80 12.56 -2.00
N ILE A 68 5.03 12.63 -0.69
CA ILE A 68 4.04 12.25 0.33
C ILE A 68 2.78 13.11 0.21
N ALA A 69 2.93 14.43 0.07
CA ALA A 69 1.78 15.33 -0.07
C ALA A 69 0.96 15.05 -1.35
N GLY A 70 1.64 14.84 -2.48
CA GLY A 70 1.01 14.45 -3.74
C GLY A 70 0.34 13.08 -3.67
N GLY A 71 1.02 12.12 -3.05
CA GLY A 71 0.51 10.77 -2.80
C GLY A 71 -0.73 10.76 -1.92
N ALA A 72 -0.75 11.56 -0.84
CA ALA A 72 -1.92 11.71 0.01
C ALA A 72 -3.16 12.22 -0.75
N ALA A 73 -2.96 13.16 -1.68
CA ALA A 73 -4.04 13.67 -2.53
C ALA A 73 -4.53 12.58 -3.50
N ALA A 74 -3.62 11.86 -4.17
CA ALA A 74 -3.96 10.79 -5.08
C ALA A 74 -4.64 9.61 -4.36
N PHE A 75 -4.21 9.26 -3.14
CA PHE A 75 -4.79 8.22 -2.32
C PHE A 75 -6.26 8.50 -1.98
N LYS A 76 -6.61 9.73 -1.62
CA LYS A 76 -7.99 10.15 -1.34
C LYS A 76 -8.94 9.93 -2.52
N VAL A 77 -8.43 10.02 -3.74
CA VAL A 77 -9.25 9.87 -4.95
C VAL A 77 -9.36 8.41 -5.38
N ASN A 78 -8.27 7.64 -5.27
CA ASN A 78 -8.17 6.34 -5.93
C ASN A 78 -8.20 5.15 -4.96
N CYS A 79 -7.76 5.31 -3.71
CA CYS A 79 -7.44 4.19 -2.82
C CYS A 79 -8.36 4.08 -1.60
N VAL A 80 -8.92 5.19 -1.13
CA VAL A 80 -9.78 5.26 0.08
C VAL A 80 -11.00 4.35 -0.01
N GLN A 81 -11.54 4.11 -1.19
CA GLN A 81 -12.73 3.26 -1.38
C GLN A 81 -12.51 1.84 -0.87
N CYS A 82 -11.27 1.32 -0.97
CA CYS A 82 -10.90 0.00 -0.49
C CYS A 82 -10.10 0.09 0.83
N HIS A 83 -9.09 0.95 0.89
CA HIS A 83 -8.18 0.99 2.05
C HIS A 83 -8.64 1.90 3.20
N GLY A 84 -9.80 2.55 3.06
CA GLY A 84 -10.38 3.40 4.10
C GLY A 84 -9.71 4.76 4.26
N ALA A 85 -10.36 5.67 4.98
CA ALA A 85 -9.80 6.95 5.34
C ALA A 85 -8.60 6.74 6.29
N GLY A 86 -7.46 7.39 5.99
CA GLY A 86 -6.23 7.19 6.75
C GLY A 86 -5.55 5.85 6.48
N ALA A 87 -5.98 5.11 5.46
CA ALA A 87 -5.41 3.83 5.06
C ALA A 87 -5.52 2.70 6.10
N ALA A 88 -6.44 2.84 7.06
CA ALA A 88 -6.64 1.88 8.16
C ALA A 88 -7.26 0.53 7.72
N GLY A 89 -7.53 0.37 6.43
CA GLY A 89 -8.19 -0.83 5.91
C GLY A 89 -9.68 -0.92 6.24
N ILE A 90 -10.25 -2.07 5.89
CA ILE A 90 -11.62 -2.46 6.29
C ILE A 90 -11.52 -3.87 6.87
N PRO A 91 -11.75 -4.05 8.18
CA PRO A 91 -11.64 -5.36 8.83
C PRO A 91 -12.42 -6.44 8.08
N GLY A 92 -11.79 -7.58 7.85
CA GLY A 92 -12.36 -8.70 7.13
C GLY A 92 -12.41 -8.56 5.61
N SER A 93 -11.88 -7.47 5.02
CA SER A 93 -11.98 -7.21 3.58
C SER A 93 -10.73 -6.64 2.95
N TYR A 94 -10.20 -5.54 3.46
CA TYR A 94 -9.07 -4.82 2.86
C TYR A 94 -7.98 -4.53 3.88
N PRO A 95 -6.70 -4.66 3.50
CA PRO A 95 -5.59 -4.50 4.43
C PRO A 95 -5.47 -3.07 4.96
N ASN A 96 -5.07 -2.97 6.22
CA ASN A 96 -4.52 -1.78 6.81
C ASN A 96 -3.14 -1.52 6.19
N LEU A 97 -2.86 -0.29 5.77
CA LEU A 97 -1.57 0.10 5.18
C LEU A 97 -0.74 0.96 6.14
N SER A 98 -1.21 1.11 7.39
CA SER A 98 -0.51 1.86 8.43
C SER A 98 0.09 0.97 9.53
N ASP A 99 -0.10 -0.36 9.43
CA ASP A 99 0.59 -1.34 10.27
C ASP A 99 1.90 -1.82 9.59
N ASP A 100 2.63 -2.69 10.27
CA ASP A 100 3.89 -3.27 9.84
C ASP A 100 3.77 -4.68 9.25
N ASP A 101 2.54 -5.14 8.96
CA ASP A 101 2.28 -6.44 8.34
C ASP A 101 2.21 -6.35 6.82
N TRP A 102 3.33 -6.60 6.17
CA TRP A 102 3.49 -6.57 4.72
C TRP A 102 3.52 -7.96 4.10
N LEU A 103 2.47 -8.33 3.38
CA LEU A 103 2.40 -9.61 2.66
C LEU A 103 3.46 -9.74 1.55
N TRP A 104 3.85 -8.63 0.93
CA TRP A 104 4.75 -8.60 -0.21
C TRP A 104 6.02 -7.77 0.01
N GLY A 105 6.13 -7.12 1.16
CA GLY A 105 7.18 -6.21 1.54
C GLY A 105 6.74 -4.76 1.57
N GLY A 106 7.30 -4.00 2.52
CA GLY A 106 6.93 -2.63 2.85
C GLY A 106 7.96 -1.58 2.46
N ASP A 107 9.01 -1.92 1.72
CA ASP A 107 9.92 -0.95 1.16
C ASP A 107 9.30 -0.17 -0.01
N LEU A 108 9.79 1.04 -0.25
CA LEU A 108 9.26 1.96 -1.27
C LEU A 108 9.12 1.33 -2.66
N LYS A 109 10.11 0.54 -3.09
CA LYS A 109 10.11 -0.09 -4.41
C LYS A 109 9.09 -1.20 -4.50
N THR A 110 9.00 -2.02 -3.46
CA THR A 110 8.04 -3.12 -3.38
C THR A 110 6.60 -2.60 -3.31
N ILE A 111 6.36 -1.52 -2.56
CA ILE A 111 5.05 -0.82 -2.54
C ILE A 111 4.74 -0.26 -3.94
N GLN A 112 5.70 0.42 -4.59
CA GLN A 112 5.52 0.93 -5.95
C GLN A 112 5.17 -0.18 -6.93
N THR A 113 5.86 -1.32 -6.89
CA THR A 113 5.60 -2.49 -7.72
C THR A 113 4.20 -3.04 -7.48
N THR A 114 3.80 -3.15 -6.21
CA THR A 114 2.45 -3.62 -5.84
C THR A 114 1.36 -2.68 -6.37
N ILE A 115 1.54 -1.37 -6.29
CA ILE A 115 0.58 -0.41 -6.85
C ILE A 115 0.56 -0.51 -8.38
N THR A 116 1.73 -0.61 -9.01
CA THR A 116 1.83 -0.67 -10.48
C THR A 116 1.10 -1.88 -11.06
N HIS A 117 1.41 -3.07 -10.56
CA HIS A 117 0.96 -4.34 -11.14
C HIS A 117 -0.22 -4.98 -10.42
N GLY A 118 -0.59 -4.45 -9.24
CA GLY A 118 -1.68 -5.01 -8.44
C GLY A 118 -1.35 -6.39 -7.86
N ILE A 119 -2.40 -7.04 -7.36
CA ILE A 119 -2.35 -8.40 -6.84
C ILE A 119 -3.49 -9.17 -7.47
N ARG A 120 -3.21 -10.25 -8.18
CA ARG A 120 -4.18 -11.06 -8.94
C ARG A 120 -5.04 -10.23 -9.89
N SER A 121 -4.48 -9.13 -10.41
CA SER A 121 -5.16 -8.24 -11.37
C SER A 121 -5.24 -8.93 -12.74
N PRO A 122 -6.43 -9.13 -13.31
CA PRO A 122 -6.56 -9.79 -14.61
C PRO A 122 -6.05 -8.92 -15.78
N ASP A 123 -5.86 -7.63 -15.55
CA ASP A 123 -5.50 -6.65 -16.58
C ASP A 123 -3.98 -6.44 -16.69
N ASP A 124 -3.16 -7.12 -15.88
CA ASP A 124 -1.70 -6.93 -15.87
C ASP A 124 -0.99 -8.30 -15.83
N PRO A 125 -0.15 -8.63 -16.82
CA PRO A 125 0.55 -9.91 -16.88
C PRO A 125 1.65 -10.05 -15.80
N ASP A 126 2.15 -8.93 -15.27
CA ASP A 126 3.20 -8.92 -14.24
C ASP A 126 2.62 -8.87 -12.81
N THR A 127 1.29 -9.00 -12.68
CA THR A 127 0.61 -9.04 -11.39
C THR A 127 1.06 -10.25 -10.56
N ARG A 128 1.04 -10.07 -9.23
CA ARG A 128 1.33 -11.18 -8.29
C ARG A 128 0.16 -12.15 -8.24
N MET A 129 0.38 -13.42 -8.65
CA MET A 129 -0.68 -14.43 -8.91
C MET A 129 -0.85 -15.48 -7.81
N SER A 130 -0.06 -15.45 -6.75
CA SER A 130 -0.20 -16.41 -5.67
C SER A 130 -1.61 -16.41 -5.06
N ALA A 131 -2.15 -17.58 -4.80
CA ALA A 131 -3.48 -17.78 -4.26
C ALA A 131 -3.51 -18.96 -3.28
N MET A 132 -4.21 -18.79 -2.17
CA MET A 132 -4.48 -19.89 -1.25
C MET A 132 -5.57 -20.80 -1.82
N PRO A 133 -5.41 -22.14 -1.86
CA PRO A 133 -6.48 -23.06 -2.27
C PRO A 133 -7.68 -22.99 -1.31
N ALA A 134 -8.87 -23.23 -1.82
CA ALA A 134 -10.08 -23.36 -1.00
C ALA A 134 -10.22 -24.80 -0.49
N PHE A 135 -9.43 -25.18 0.48
CA PHE A 135 -9.22 -26.58 0.92
C PHE A 135 -10.52 -27.34 1.21
N GLY A 136 -11.53 -26.69 1.79
CA GLY A 136 -12.84 -27.32 2.03
C GLY A 136 -13.70 -27.37 0.78
N ARG A 137 -13.84 -26.26 0.06
CA ARG A 137 -14.71 -26.16 -1.12
C ARG A 137 -14.21 -27.05 -2.26
N GLU A 138 -12.88 -27.20 -2.39
CA GLU A 138 -12.24 -28.06 -3.38
C GLU A 138 -12.12 -29.52 -2.93
N GLY A 139 -12.59 -29.85 -1.71
CA GLY A 139 -12.59 -31.22 -1.19
C GLY A 139 -11.20 -31.76 -0.83
N ILE A 140 -10.18 -30.89 -0.67
CA ILE A 140 -8.83 -31.27 -0.30
C ILE A 140 -8.76 -31.74 1.16
N LEU A 141 -9.45 -31.00 2.04
CA LEU A 141 -9.56 -31.32 3.46
C LEU A 141 -11.02 -31.50 3.88
N THR A 142 -11.25 -32.44 4.77
CA THR A 142 -12.57 -32.65 5.41
C THR A 142 -12.82 -31.56 6.46
N LYS A 143 -14.08 -31.38 6.88
CA LYS A 143 -14.45 -30.43 7.94
C LYS A 143 -13.69 -30.70 9.24
N GLN A 144 -13.47 -31.96 9.60
CA GLN A 144 -12.71 -32.33 10.79
C GLN A 144 -11.26 -31.89 10.67
N GLN A 145 -10.61 -32.19 9.54
CA GLN A 145 -9.22 -31.78 9.27
C GLN A 145 -9.06 -30.24 9.29
N ILE A 146 -10.05 -29.52 8.74
CA ILE A 146 -10.07 -28.06 8.78
C ILE A 146 -10.14 -27.54 10.22
N SER A 147 -10.98 -28.17 11.06
CA SER A 147 -11.10 -27.80 12.48
C SER A 147 -9.82 -28.09 13.26
N GLU A 148 -9.16 -29.21 12.98
CA GLU A 148 -7.91 -29.61 13.62
C GLU A 148 -6.75 -28.68 13.22
N VAL A 149 -6.62 -28.33 11.94
CA VAL A 149 -5.56 -27.40 11.50
C VAL A 149 -5.83 -25.97 11.93
N ALA A 150 -7.10 -25.56 12.10
CA ALA A 150 -7.46 -24.26 12.66
C ALA A 150 -7.02 -24.13 14.13
N ASP A 151 -7.15 -25.19 14.93
CA ASP A 151 -6.63 -25.23 16.30
C ASP A 151 -5.11 -25.07 16.31
N HIS A 152 -4.39 -25.79 15.45
CA HIS A 152 -2.95 -25.66 15.31
C HIS A 152 -2.53 -24.23 14.93
N VAL A 153 -3.17 -23.62 13.93
CA VAL A 153 -2.89 -22.23 13.52
C VAL A 153 -3.12 -21.26 14.68
N LEU A 154 -4.21 -21.41 15.41
CA LEU A 154 -4.50 -20.56 16.58
C LEU A 154 -3.55 -20.79 17.75
N SER A 155 -2.94 -21.97 17.85
CA SER A 155 -1.96 -22.26 18.88
C SER A 155 -0.67 -21.45 18.75
N PHE A 156 -0.29 -21.02 17.53
CA PHE A 156 0.87 -20.14 17.30
C PHE A 156 0.79 -18.82 18.09
N SER A 157 -0.43 -18.30 18.28
CA SER A 157 -0.68 -17.09 19.07
C SER A 157 -1.27 -17.37 20.46
N GLY A 158 -1.24 -18.63 20.92
CA GLY A 158 -1.75 -19.04 22.25
C GLY A 158 -3.27 -18.98 22.38
N LYS A 159 -4.01 -18.87 21.28
CA LYS A 159 -5.49 -18.77 21.29
C LYS A 159 -6.21 -20.13 21.31
N ALA A 160 -5.49 -21.21 21.10
CA ALA A 160 -5.97 -22.59 21.22
C ALA A 160 -4.87 -23.50 21.78
N GLN A 161 -5.26 -24.70 22.21
CA GLN A 161 -4.29 -25.75 22.49
C GLN A 161 -3.80 -26.33 21.16
N ASP A 162 -2.50 -26.63 21.11
CA ASP A 162 -1.92 -27.27 19.92
C ASP A 162 -2.54 -28.67 19.69
N ASN A 163 -2.76 -28.99 18.42
CA ASN A 163 -3.35 -30.24 17.98
C ASN A 163 -2.34 -30.98 17.09
N ALA A 164 -1.84 -32.11 17.57
CA ALA A 164 -0.83 -32.90 16.84
C ALA A 164 -1.30 -33.32 15.42
N GLN A 165 -2.60 -33.62 15.25
CA GLN A 165 -3.14 -33.92 13.92
C GLN A 165 -3.20 -32.68 13.05
N GLY A 166 -3.60 -31.52 13.64
CA GLY A 166 -3.57 -30.23 12.98
C GLY A 166 -2.15 -29.83 12.55
N ALA A 167 -1.14 -30.06 13.41
CA ALA A 167 0.27 -29.81 13.08
C ALA A 167 0.73 -30.64 11.86
N LYS A 168 0.32 -31.89 11.79
CA LYS A 168 0.64 -32.73 10.63
C LYS A 168 -0.04 -32.23 9.36
N ILE A 169 -1.31 -31.87 9.41
CA ILE A 169 -2.05 -31.32 8.27
C ILE A 169 -1.40 -30.01 7.80
N PHE A 170 -1.00 -29.15 8.75
CA PHE A 170 -0.30 -27.90 8.45
C PHE A 170 1.02 -28.13 7.72
N ALA A 171 1.83 -29.06 8.20
CA ALA A 171 3.11 -29.42 7.58
C ALA A 171 2.92 -29.93 6.14
N ASP A 172 1.89 -30.76 5.93
CA ASP A 172 1.63 -31.41 4.64
C ASP A 172 1.01 -30.43 3.60
N ASN A 173 0.25 -29.41 4.02
CA ASN A 173 -0.58 -28.60 3.12
C ASN A 173 -0.35 -27.07 3.19
N CYS A 174 0.10 -26.56 4.32
CA CYS A 174 0.10 -25.10 4.60
C CYS A 174 1.54 -24.54 4.67
N ALA A 175 2.47 -25.31 5.25
CA ALA A 175 3.84 -24.86 5.50
C ALA A 175 4.60 -24.46 4.22
N VAL A 176 4.24 -25.01 3.07
CA VAL A 176 4.85 -24.66 1.77
C VAL A 176 4.71 -23.17 1.43
N CYS A 177 3.61 -22.53 1.88
CA CYS A 177 3.38 -21.11 1.69
C CYS A 177 3.59 -20.32 2.98
N HIS A 178 3.09 -20.81 4.13
CA HIS A 178 3.12 -20.07 5.39
C HIS A 178 4.38 -20.29 6.23
N GLY A 179 5.33 -21.10 5.75
CA GLY A 179 6.51 -21.50 6.51
C GLY A 179 6.19 -22.58 7.56
N PRO A 180 7.19 -23.40 7.96
CA PRO A 180 6.99 -24.47 8.93
C PRO A 180 6.64 -23.94 10.34
N ASP A 181 6.99 -22.72 10.64
CA ASP A 181 6.71 -22.00 11.88
C ASP A 181 5.55 -21.00 11.77
N GLY A 182 4.84 -20.97 10.64
CA GLY A 182 3.70 -20.09 10.40
C GLY A 182 4.02 -18.62 10.19
N LYS A 183 5.30 -18.24 10.02
CA LYS A 183 5.71 -16.82 9.91
C LYS A 183 5.47 -16.19 8.54
N GLY A 184 4.87 -16.93 7.63
CA GLY A 184 4.56 -16.45 6.29
C GLY A 184 5.73 -16.53 5.32
N ASN A 185 5.46 -16.08 4.10
CA ASN A 185 6.46 -16.03 3.05
C ASN A 185 6.12 -14.91 2.06
N ARG A 186 6.92 -13.86 2.05
CA ARG A 186 6.71 -12.67 1.19
C ARG A 186 6.86 -12.95 -0.30
N THR A 187 7.59 -14.00 -0.69
CA THR A 187 7.74 -14.33 -2.13
C THR A 187 6.44 -14.81 -2.77
N VAL A 188 5.52 -15.32 -1.95
CA VAL A 188 4.20 -15.78 -2.36
C VAL A 188 3.06 -15.00 -1.67
N GLY A 189 3.37 -13.93 -0.94
CA GLY A 189 2.39 -13.12 -0.24
C GLY A 189 1.55 -13.87 0.78
N ALA A 190 2.14 -14.90 1.40
CA ALA A 190 1.50 -15.66 2.46
C ALA A 190 1.72 -14.94 3.80
N PRO A 191 0.62 -14.64 4.56
CA PRO A 191 0.71 -13.90 5.81
C PRO A 191 1.42 -14.68 6.91
N ASN A 192 1.96 -13.94 7.87
CA ASN A 192 2.34 -14.42 9.18
C ASN A 192 1.07 -14.84 9.97
N LEU A 193 1.06 -16.05 10.50
CA LEU A 193 -0.06 -16.61 11.26
C LEU A 193 0.20 -16.59 12.78
N THR A 194 1.36 -16.04 13.20
CA THR A 194 1.80 -16.08 14.60
C THR A 194 1.55 -14.78 15.35
N ASP A 195 1.24 -13.71 14.64
CA ASP A 195 0.97 -12.39 15.21
C ASP A 195 -0.53 -12.13 15.48
N ALA A 196 -0.86 -10.89 15.80
CA ALA A 196 -2.23 -10.47 16.08
C ALA A 196 -2.92 -9.80 14.87
N ILE A 197 -2.25 -9.70 13.72
CA ILE A 197 -2.75 -8.99 12.54
C ILE A 197 -3.42 -9.98 11.59
N TRP A 198 -4.73 -9.87 11.47
CA TRP A 198 -5.55 -10.80 10.68
C TRP A 198 -6.40 -10.03 9.68
N LEU A 199 -6.00 -10.07 8.42
CA LEU A 199 -6.72 -9.38 7.33
C LEU A 199 -8.21 -9.76 7.27
N TYR A 200 -8.53 -11.03 7.49
CA TYR A 200 -9.90 -11.54 7.39
C TYR A 200 -10.61 -11.69 8.74
N GLY A 201 -10.00 -11.27 9.85
CA GLY A 201 -10.67 -11.10 11.13
C GLY A 201 -11.63 -9.92 11.09
N LYS A 202 -12.87 -10.10 11.60
CA LYS A 202 -13.89 -9.03 11.64
C LYS A 202 -13.60 -7.96 12.69
N THR A 203 -12.79 -8.29 13.66
CA THR A 203 -12.38 -7.40 14.75
C THR A 203 -10.85 -7.25 14.71
N PRO A 204 -10.31 -6.03 14.64
CA PRO A 204 -8.87 -5.80 14.64
C PRO A 204 -8.17 -6.50 15.83
N GLY A 205 -7.06 -7.19 15.58
CA GLY A 205 -6.30 -7.91 16.59
C GLY A 205 -6.98 -9.17 17.14
N HIS A 206 -8.14 -9.55 16.61
CA HIS A 206 -8.88 -10.71 17.08
C HIS A 206 -9.39 -11.55 15.92
N ILE A 207 -9.16 -12.87 16.01
CA ILE A 207 -9.72 -13.84 15.09
C ILE A 207 -10.30 -15.00 15.87
N THR A 208 -11.44 -15.50 15.44
CA THR A 208 -12.12 -16.66 16.00
C THR A 208 -11.78 -17.93 15.22
N LYS A 209 -11.90 -19.10 15.85
CA LYS A 209 -11.73 -20.38 15.16
C LYS A 209 -12.64 -20.51 13.94
N ALA A 210 -13.89 -20.08 14.04
CA ALA A 210 -14.84 -20.14 12.94
C ALA A 210 -14.40 -19.26 11.73
N GLU A 211 -13.73 -18.13 11.97
CA GLU A 211 -13.18 -17.28 10.91
C GLU A 211 -11.96 -17.93 10.26
N VAL A 212 -11.09 -18.60 11.02
CA VAL A 212 -9.97 -19.38 10.47
C VAL A 212 -10.51 -20.55 9.65
N GLU A 213 -11.47 -21.31 10.16
CA GLU A 213 -12.13 -22.40 9.44
C GLU A 213 -12.79 -21.93 8.14
N ASP A 214 -13.44 -20.75 8.15
CA ASP A 214 -14.03 -20.15 6.95
C ASP A 214 -12.97 -19.81 5.89
N VAL A 215 -11.86 -19.19 6.30
CA VAL A 215 -10.75 -18.86 5.39
C VAL A 215 -10.12 -20.11 4.80
N ILE A 216 -9.89 -21.16 5.59
CA ILE A 216 -9.34 -22.42 5.09
C ILE A 216 -10.34 -23.12 4.15
N THR A 217 -11.62 -23.10 4.48
CA THR A 217 -12.67 -23.73 3.68
C THR A 217 -12.84 -23.08 2.32
N ASN A 218 -12.95 -21.74 2.29
CA ASN A 218 -13.41 -21.01 1.12
C ASN A 218 -12.30 -20.28 0.36
N ALA A 219 -11.18 -20.04 0.99
CA ALA A 219 -10.11 -19.14 0.62
C ALA A 219 -10.62 -17.71 0.33
N ARG A 220 -9.80 -16.71 0.55
CA ARG A 220 -10.14 -15.32 0.23
C ARG A 220 -8.99 -14.72 -0.54
N ASN A 221 -9.02 -14.85 -1.85
CA ASN A 221 -8.00 -14.34 -2.75
C ASN A 221 -8.47 -13.01 -3.35
N SER A 222 -8.43 -11.94 -2.54
CA SER A 222 -8.85 -10.60 -2.97
C SER A 222 -7.97 -10.09 -4.12
N VAL A 223 -8.56 -9.26 -4.97
CA VAL A 223 -7.90 -8.63 -6.11
C VAL A 223 -7.60 -7.18 -5.76
N MET A 224 -6.34 -6.77 -5.92
CA MET A 224 -5.95 -5.37 -6.03
C MET A 224 -5.73 -5.05 -7.51
N PRO A 225 -6.47 -4.12 -8.11
CA PRO A 225 -6.27 -3.77 -9.52
C PRO A 225 -4.89 -3.19 -9.76
N ALA A 226 -4.33 -3.44 -10.93
CA ALA A 226 -3.13 -2.79 -11.42
C ALA A 226 -3.42 -1.31 -11.73
N TRP A 227 -2.58 -0.42 -11.26
CA TRP A 227 -2.72 1.02 -11.48
C TRP A 227 -1.79 1.55 -12.56
N GLY A 228 -0.81 0.77 -13.03
CA GLY A 228 0.16 1.17 -14.05
C GLY A 228 -0.45 1.63 -15.37
N GLY A 229 -1.61 1.05 -15.75
CA GLY A 229 -2.35 1.46 -16.94
C GLY A 229 -3.37 2.60 -16.71
N ARG A 230 -3.54 3.06 -15.46
CA ARG A 230 -4.58 4.03 -15.05
C ARG A 230 -4.02 5.34 -14.51
N LEU A 231 -2.84 5.30 -13.92
CA LEU A 231 -2.13 6.43 -13.34
C LEU A 231 -0.76 6.57 -13.98
N ASP A 232 -0.28 7.80 -14.09
CA ASP A 232 1.08 8.04 -14.56
C ASP A 232 2.13 7.58 -13.54
N PRO A 233 3.36 7.26 -14.00
CA PRO A 233 4.40 6.71 -13.12
C PRO A 233 4.79 7.62 -11.95
N LEU A 234 4.68 8.93 -12.11
CA LEU A 234 4.97 9.88 -11.03
C LEU A 234 3.91 9.82 -9.94
N THR A 235 2.63 9.75 -10.31
CA THR A 235 1.53 9.58 -9.35
C THR A 235 1.67 8.27 -8.58
N ILE A 236 2.06 7.17 -9.23
CA ILE A 236 2.33 5.89 -8.56
C ILE A 236 3.50 6.01 -7.59
N LYS A 237 4.59 6.68 -7.98
CA LYS A 237 5.73 6.95 -7.08
C LYS A 237 5.32 7.76 -5.86
N MET A 238 4.51 8.81 -6.03
CA MET A 238 3.99 9.61 -4.93
C MET A 238 3.07 8.79 -4.01
N LEU A 239 2.22 7.93 -4.57
CA LEU A 239 1.40 7.01 -3.78
C LEU A 239 2.24 6.05 -2.95
N ALA A 240 3.31 5.49 -3.51
CA ALA A 240 4.22 4.61 -2.77
C ALA A 240 4.90 5.35 -1.61
N ALA A 241 5.38 6.57 -1.84
CA ALA A 241 5.95 7.40 -0.79
C ALA A 241 4.95 7.71 0.34
N TYR A 242 3.71 8.04 -0.02
CA TYR A 242 2.65 8.27 0.96
C TYR A 242 2.34 7.02 1.78
N VAL A 243 2.12 5.87 1.15
CA VAL A 243 1.82 4.61 1.85
C VAL A 243 2.97 4.21 2.77
N HIS A 244 4.21 4.31 2.30
CA HIS A 244 5.40 4.05 3.11
C HIS A 244 5.48 4.97 4.35
N SER A 245 5.06 6.22 4.23
CA SER A 245 5.09 7.21 5.32
C SER A 245 4.03 7.01 6.42
N LEU A 246 3.09 6.07 6.25
CA LEU A 246 1.98 5.87 7.19
C LEU A 246 2.37 5.19 8.52
N GLY A 247 3.61 4.74 8.65
CA GLY A 247 4.18 4.24 9.89
C GLY A 247 4.70 2.80 9.85
N GLY A 248 4.22 1.98 8.90
CA GLY A 248 4.67 0.60 8.71
C GLY A 248 5.73 0.41 7.61
N GLY A 249 6.20 1.49 7.00
CA GLY A 249 7.20 1.43 5.92
C GLY A 249 8.52 0.79 6.37
N GLU A 250 9.07 -0.03 5.50
CA GLU A 250 10.31 -0.79 5.75
C GLU A 250 11.50 -0.15 5.00
N GLU A 251 12.69 -0.27 5.59
CA GLU A 251 13.94 0.05 4.91
C GLU A 251 14.18 -0.92 3.75
N PHE A 252 14.93 -0.47 2.73
CA PHE A 252 15.33 -1.34 1.63
C PHE A 252 16.10 -2.54 2.15
N GLN A 253 15.60 -3.74 1.94
CA GLN A 253 16.40 -4.94 2.11
C GLN A 253 17.41 -4.97 0.96
N GLN A 254 18.68 -4.74 1.24
CA GLN A 254 19.74 -5.09 0.30
C GLN A 254 19.60 -6.60 0.05
N GLU A 255 19.28 -6.98 -1.21
CA GLU A 255 19.46 -8.37 -1.62
C GLU A 255 20.85 -8.79 -1.18
N ALA A 256 20.95 -9.77 -0.27
CA ALA A 256 22.22 -10.36 0.08
C ALA A 256 22.84 -10.84 -1.23
N ALA A 257 23.98 -10.23 -1.60
CA ALA A 257 24.71 -10.65 -2.77
C ALA A 257 24.89 -12.19 -2.70
N PRO A 258 24.63 -12.94 -3.77
CA PRO A 258 24.78 -14.39 -3.75
C PRO A 258 26.19 -14.69 -3.23
N SER A 259 26.28 -15.40 -2.12
CA SER A 259 27.54 -15.80 -1.52
C SER A 259 28.34 -16.56 -2.58
N ALA A 260 29.38 -15.91 -3.10
CA ALA A 260 30.34 -16.53 -3.99
C ALA A 260 31.23 -17.48 -3.17
N ASP A 261 30.65 -18.60 -2.73
CA ASP A 261 31.42 -19.72 -2.23
C ASP A 261 30.71 -21.04 -2.51
N SER A 262 30.91 -21.54 -3.72
CA SER A 262 30.85 -22.95 -4.05
C SER A 262 31.92 -23.25 -5.08
N THR A 263 33.15 -23.18 -4.64
CA THR A 263 34.26 -23.81 -5.37
C THR A 263 34.05 -25.33 -5.22
N PRO A 264 33.82 -26.08 -6.28
CA PRO A 264 33.82 -27.56 -6.17
C PRO A 264 35.27 -27.98 -5.92
N ALA A 265 35.51 -28.57 -4.73
CA ALA A 265 36.76 -29.25 -4.45
C ALA A 265 36.91 -30.38 -5.48
N GLY A 266 37.88 -30.23 -6.35
CA GLY A 266 38.27 -31.23 -7.29
C GLY A 266 38.86 -32.47 -6.59
N LYS A 267 38.43 -33.62 -7.02
CA LYS A 267 39.22 -34.84 -7.28
C LYS A 267 38.56 -35.64 -8.36
#